data_4442b7f7706eaa04b36d4516f9251b18
#
_entry.id   4442b7f7706eaa04b36d4516f9251b18
#
_cell.length_a   1.000
_cell.length_b   1.000
_cell.length_c   1.000
_cell.angle_alpha   90.00
_cell.angle_beta   90.00
_cell.angle_gamma   90.00
#
_symmetry.space_group_name_H-M   'P 1'
#
loop_
_entity.id
_entity.type
_entity.pdbx_description
1 polymer ?
#
loop_
_entity_poly.entity_id
_entity_poly.type
_entity_poly.pdbx_seq_one_letter_code
_entity_poly.pdbx_strand_id
1 'polypeptide(L)'
;MPTDRSIVLFDLFGVIARHQLPGAQGKMAARCHTPTDAFTTAYWACRPPYDAGRQSAPEYWTAVLRQLSRPADADTIEELRLTDIDSWSRVDDRMVAYVQSLRDVTEVALLSNIPSDHADAFLVAQPWLRRLDHVAFSGKIGAAKPSPAAFQHCVTAMRAAPADFLFVDDREENVRAARATGMNGHVFTDPDDLATVINAWLPKPSAPRTPLTSRTPLTPG
;
A
#
# COMPACT_ATOMS: atom_id res chain seq x y z
N MET A 1 1.42 28.47 4.43
CA MET A 1 2.71 28.16 5.04
C MET A 1 3.05 26.73 4.64
N PRO A 2 4.26 26.47 4.06
CA PRO A 2 4.67 25.08 3.90
C PRO A 2 4.65 24.44 5.29
N THR A 3 4.03 23.29 5.40
CA THR A 3 4.05 22.50 6.62
C THR A 3 5.42 21.82 6.68
N ASP A 4 6.07 21.81 7.87
CA ASP A 4 7.31 21.04 8.10
C ASP A 4 7.00 19.51 8.21
N ARG A 5 5.87 19.08 7.68
CA ARG A 5 5.42 17.68 7.74
C ARG A 5 6.00 16.88 6.58
N SER A 6 6.45 15.69 6.89
CA SER A 6 6.88 14.71 5.90
C SER A 6 6.19 13.39 6.19
N ILE A 7 5.59 12.80 5.16
CA ILE A 7 4.84 11.55 5.26
C ILE A 7 5.33 10.63 4.13
N VAL A 8 5.79 9.43 4.46
CA VAL A 8 6.06 8.43 3.44
C VAL A 8 4.85 7.50 3.32
N LEU A 9 4.20 7.54 2.16
CA LEU A 9 3.04 6.72 1.83
C LEU A 9 3.48 5.55 0.95
N PHE A 10 3.42 4.34 1.49
CA PHE A 10 3.88 3.13 0.79
C PHE A 10 2.74 2.37 0.12
N ASP A 11 3.00 1.79 -1.05
CA ASP A 11 2.28 0.60 -1.48
C ASP A 11 2.71 -0.61 -0.64
N LEU A 12 1.91 -1.68 -0.72
CA LEU A 12 2.17 -2.93 -0.02
C LEU A 12 2.84 -3.95 -0.94
N PHE A 13 2.11 -4.42 -1.95
CA PHE A 13 2.55 -5.53 -2.82
C PHE A 13 3.52 -5.06 -3.88
N GLY A 14 4.71 -5.69 -3.93
CA GLY A 14 5.80 -5.25 -4.79
C GLY A 14 6.75 -4.25 -4.14
N VAL A 15 6.39 -3.70 -2.95
CA VAL A 15 7.23 -2.79 -2.17
C VAL A 15 7.60 -3.39 -0.81
N ILE A 16 6.62 -3.63 0.08
CA ILE A 16 6.84 -4.20 1.42
C ILE A 16 6.49 -5.68 1.45
N ALA A 17 5.42 -6.05 0.77
CA ALA A 17 5.00 -7.44 0.58
C ALA A 17 5.35 -7.90 -0.84
N ARG A 18 5.58 -9.19 -0.97
CA ARG A 18 5.87 -9.79 -2.27
C ARG A 18 4.60 -9.91 -3.10
N HIS A 19 4.76 -9.96 -4.42
CA HIS A 19 3.66 -10.32 -5.31
C HIS A 19 3.15 -11.73 -5.01
N GLN A 20 2.00 -12.05 -5.60
CA GLN A 20 1.37 -13.36 -5.48
C GLN A 20 2.37 -14.51 -5.67
N LEU A 21 2.27 -15.53 -4.84
CA LEU A 21 3.15 -16.70 -4.91
C LEU A 21 3.17 -17.31 -6.32
N PRO A 22 4.36 -17.59 -6.88
CA PRO A 22 4.47 -18.29 -8.14
C PRO A 22 3.68 -19.62 -8.10
N GLY A 23 2.90 -19.89 -9.16
CA GLY A 23 2.10 -21.10 -9.27
C GLY A 23 0.77 -21.09 -8.51
N ALA A 24 0.46 -20.04 -7.72
CA ALA A 24 -0.83 -19.94 -7.00
C ALA A 24 -2.03 -19.97 -7.93
N GLN A 25 -1.99 -19.22 -9.03
CA GLN A 25 -3.05 -19.24 -10.05
C GLN A 25 -3.18 -20.60 -10.71
N GLY A 26 -2.07 -21.32 -10.94
CA GLY A 26 -2.09 -22.70 -11.46
C GLY A 26 -2.76 -23.67 -10.50
N LYS A 27 -2.54 -23.54 -9.18
CA LYS A 27 -3.25 -24.35 -8.17
C LYS A 27 -4.76 -24.08 -8.19
N MET A 28 -5.16 -22.83 -8.22
CA MET A 28 -6.59 -22.44 -8.29
C MET A 28 -7.22 -22.89 -9.61
N ALA A 29 -6.50 -22.76 -10.72
CA ALA A 29 -6.94 -23.24 -12.04
C ALA A 29 -7.16 -24.78 -12.07
N ALA A 30 -6.23 -25.53 -11.48
CA ALA A 30 -6.35 -26.98 -11.36
C ALA A 30 -7.57 -27.39 -10.52
N ARG A 31 -7.86 -26.65 -9.43
CA ARG A 31 -9.06 -26.86 -8.60
C ARG A 31 -10.35 -26.66 -9.42
N CYS A 32 -10.33 -25.73 -10.38
CA CYS A 32 -11.45 -25.46 -11.28
C CYS A 32 -11.45 -26.33 -12.54
N HIS A 33 -10.52 -27.28 -12.67
CA HIS A 33 -10.33 -28.06 -13.91
C HIS A 33 -10.28 -27.18 -15.17
N THR A 34 -9.46 -26.13 -15.12
CA THR A 34 -9.35 -25.09 -16.16
C THR A 34 -7.88 -24.84 -16.48
N PRO A 35 -7.53 -24.56 -17.76
CA PRO A 35 -6.18 -24.10 -18.11
C PRO A 35 -5.78 -22.85 -17.33
N THR A 36 -4.51 -22.76 -16.92
CA THR A 36 -4.01 -21.67 -16.08
C THR A 36 -4.14 -20.29 -16.73
N ASP A 37 -3.93 -20.19 -18.03
CA ASP A 37 -4.06 -18.96 -18.81
C ASP A 37 -5.50 -18.44 -18.85
N ALA A 38 -6.48 -19.34 -19.07
CA ALA A 38 -7.89 -19.00 -19.02
C ALA A 38 -8.30 -18.54 -17.60
N PHE A 39 -7.85 -19.25 -16.57
CA PHE A 39 -8.09 -18.88 -15.18
C PHE A 39 -7.50 -17.49 -14.86
N THR A 40 -6.23 -17.27 -15.22
CA THR A 40 -5.52 -15.99 -15.02
C THR A 40 -6.26 -14.83 -15.67
N THR A 41 -6.74 -15.03 -16.89
CA THR A 41 -7.53 -14.03 -17.62
C THR A 41 -8.82 -13.69 -16.88
N ALA A 42 -9.60 -14.69 -16.47
CA ALA A 42 -10.85 -14.47 -15.73
C ALA A 42 -10.61 -13.83 -14.36
N TYR A 43 -9.59 -14.31 -13.63
CA TYR A 43 -9.18 -13.79 -12.33
C TYR A 43 -8.92 -12.29 -12.36
N TRP A 44 -8.09 -11.81 -13.28
CA TRP A 44 -7.74 -10.40 -13.38
C TRP A 44 -8.85 -9.54 -14.01
N ALA A 45 -9.61 -10.09 -14.95
CA ALA A 45 -10.74 -9.36 -15.55
C ALA A 45 -11.84 -9.03 -14.53
N CYS A 46 -12.07 -9.91 -13.57
CA CYS A 46 -13.07 -9.72 -12.50
C CYS A 46 -12.52 -8.95 -11.29
N ARG A 47 -11.20 -8.77 -11.15
CA ARG A 47 -10.54 -8.25 -9.96
C ARG A 47 -10.85 -6.79 -9.60
N PRO A 48 -10.94 -5.82 -10.55
CA PRO A 48 -11.03 -4.40 -10.19
C PRO A 48 -12.18 -4.00 -9.28
N PRO A 49 -13.43 -4.47 -9.46
CA PRO A 49 -14.51 -4.15 -8.52
C PRO A 49 -14.32 -4.80 -7.13
N TYR A 50 -13.67 -5.96 -7.04
CA TYR A 50 -13.36 -6.64 -5.79
C TYR A 50 -12.28 -5.88 -5.01
N ASP A 51 -11.18 -5.49 -5.65
CA ASP A 51 -10.14 -4.66 -5.04
C ASP A 51 -10.67 -3.29 -4.58
N ALA A 52 -11.68 -2.76 -5.26
CA ALA A 52 -12.32 -1.50 -4.89
C ALA A 52 -13.45 -1.65 -3.85
N GLY A 53 -13.66 -2.85 -3.27
CA GLY A 53 -14.70 -3.08 -2.27
C GLY A 53 -16.14 -3.01 -2.79
N ARG A 54 -16.33 -3.07 -4.11
CA ARG A 54 -17.66 -3.03 -4.75
C ARG A 54 -18.27 -4.41 -4.96
N GLN A 55 -17.51 -5.46 -4.65
CA GLN A 55 -17.93 -6.86 -4.66
C GLN A 55 -17.41 -7.55 -3.41
N SER A 56 -18.23 -8.47 -2.88
CA SER A 56 -17.80 -9.43 -1.87
C SER A 56 -16.98 -10.56 -2.51
N ALA A 57 -16.27 -11.34 -1.68
CA ALA A 57 -15.54 -12.51 -2.15
C ALA A 57 -16.44 -13.53 -2.88
N PRO A 58 -17.66 -13.91 -2.36
CA PRO A 58 -18.55 -14.78 -3.10
C PRO A 58 -18.97 -14.23 -4.46
N GLU A 59 -19.26 -12.93 -4.58
CA GLU A 59 -19.63 -12.31 -5.85
C GLU A 59 -18.48 -12.35 -6.85
N TYR A 60 -17.26 -12.02 -6.39
CA TYR A 60 -16.05 -12.06 -7.21
C TYR A 60 -15.79 -13.48 -7.73
N TRP A 61 -15.73 -14.47 -6.84
CA TRP A 61 -15.45 -15.85 -7.25
C TRP A 61 -16.56 -16.46 -8.11
N THR A 62 -17.82 -16.09 -7.84
CA THR A 62 -18.94 -16.45 -8.73
C THR A 62 -18.75 -15.86 -10.13
N ALA A 63 -18.28 -14.61 -10.26
CA ALA A 63 -18.02 -13.99 -11.55
C ALA A 63 -16.87 -14.68 -12.30
N VAL A 64 -15.77 -15.00 -11.61
CA VAL A 64 -14.64 -15.75 -12.17
C VAL A 64 -15.08 -17.12 -12.68
N LEU A 65 -15.77 -17.91 -11.84
CA LEU A 65 -16.24 -19.25 -12.19
C LEU A 65 -17.25 -19.22 -13.35
N ARG A 66 -18.14 -18.23 -13.37
CA ARG A 66 -19.09 -18.04 -14.49
C ARG A 66 -18.36 -17.76 -15.81
N GLN A 67 -17.33 -16.90 -15.79
CA GLN A 67 -16.52 -16.62 -16.99
C GLN A 67 -15.80 -17.87 -17.50
N LEU A 68 -15.46 -18.79 -16.59
CA LEU A 68 -14.84 -20.08 -16.91
C LEU A 68 -15.86 -21.18 -17.25
N SER A 69 -17.16 -20.90 -17.24
CA SER A 69 -18.24 -21.88 -17.41
C SER A 69 -18.15 -23.03 -16.39
N ARG A 70 -17.83 -22.69 -15.14
CA ARG A 70 -17.70 -23.64 -14.02
C ARG A 70 -18.80 -23.43 -12.96
N PRO A 71 -19.21 -24.50 -12.25
CA PRO A 71 -20.13 -24.36 -11.12
C PRO A 71 -19.54 -23.43 -10.04
N ALA A 72 -20.40 -22.62 -9.44
CA ALA A 72 -20.04 -21.68 -8.36
C ALA A 72 -20.68 -22.16 -7.03
N ASP A 73 -20.30 -23.35 -6.58
CA ASP A 73 -20.71 -23.86 -5.28
C ASP A 73 -19.90 -23.20 -4.15
N ALA A 74 -20.48 -23.18 -2.95
CA ALA A 74 -19.94 -22.49 -1.80
C ALA A 74 -18.56 -23.03 -1.37
N ASP A 75 -18.36 -24.34 -1.44
CA ASP A 75 -17.11 -24.98 -1.01
C ASP A 75 -15.96 -24.62 -1.96
N THR A 76 -16.21 -24.66 -3.27
CA THR A 76 -15.23 -24.23 -4.27
C THR A 76 -14.88 -22.75 -4.11
N ILE A 77 -15.87 -21.88 -3.91
CA ILE A 77 -15.64 -20.44 -3.69
C ILE A 77 -14.77 -20.21 -2.45
N GLU A 78 -15.07 -20.87 -1.33
CA GLU A 78 -14.31 -20.68 -0.09
C GLU A 78 -12.88 -21.22 -0.21
N GLU A 79 -12.67 -22.35 -0.88
CA GLU A 79 -11.34 -22.90 -1.12
C GLU A 79 -10.49 -21.97 -2.01
N LEU A 80 -11.08 -21.41 -3.08
CA LEU A 80 -10.41 -20.44 -3.94
C LEU A 80 -10.05 -19.16 -3.17
N ARG A 81 -10.98 -18.65 -2.36
CA ARG A 81 -10.78 -17.46 -1.52
C ARG A 81 -9.62 -17.66 -0.55
N LEU A 82 -9.60 -18.77 0.19
CA LEU A 82 -8.54 -19.06 1.15
C LEU A 82 -7.18 -19.25 0.46
N THR A 83 -7.17 -19.94 -0.69
CA THR A 83 -5.95 -20.13 -1.49
C THR A 83 -5.40 -18.79 -2.02
N ASP A 84 -6.30 -17.90 -2.44
CA ASP A 84 -5.91 -16.56 -2.92
C ASP A 84 -5.33 -15.73 -1.78
N ILE A 85 -6.00 -15.66 -0.63
CA ILE A 85 -5.50 -14.95 0.57
C ILE A 85 -4.10 -15.45 0.95
N ASP A 86 -3.90 -16.76 1.06
CA ASP A 86 -2.60 -17.34 1.40
C ASP A 86 -1.52 -16.96 0.37
N SER A 87 -1.89 -16.93 -0.90
CA SER A 87 -0.96 -16.63 -1.99
C SER A 87 -0.36 -15.23 -1.95
N TRP A 88 -1.00 -14.27 -1.27
CA TRP A 88 -0.58 -12.89 -1.09
C TRP A 88 -0.01 -12.59 0.30
N SER A 89 0.26 -13.60 1.13
CA SER A 89 0.58 -13.43 2.56
C SER A 89 2.04 -13.03 2.84
N ARG A 90 2.96 -13.15 1.88
CA ARG A 90 4.40 -13.02 2.12
C ARG A 90 4.86 -11.57 2.14
N VAL A 91 5.62 -11.21 3.18
CA VAL A 91 6.30 -9.92 3.31
C VAL A 91 7.81 -10.06 3.07
N ASP A 92 8.46 -8.94 2.82
CA ASP A 92 9.91 -8.82 2.86
C ASP A 92 10.31 -8.26 4.24
N ASP A 93 10.91 -9.10 5.08
CA ASP A 93 11.26 -8.73 6.45
C ASP A 93 12.25 -7.55 6.52
N ARG A 94 13.13 -7.40 5.52
CA ARG A 94 14.04 -6.25 5.42
C ARG A 94 13.24 -4.96 5.20
N MET A 95 12.26 -4.99 4.30
CA MET A 95 11.39 -3.85 4.06
C MET A 95 10.49 -3.53 5.24
N VAL A 96 9.95 -4.55 5.91
CA VAL A 96 9.16 -4.34 7.14
C VAL A 96 10.00 -3.66 8.21
N ALA A 97 11.24 -4.11 8.45
CA ALA A 97 12.15 -3.49 9.41
C ALA A 97 12.49 -2.04 9.03
N TYR A 98 12.77 -1.80 7.74
CA TYR A 98 13.05 -0.46 7.23
C TYR A 98 11.87 0.50 7.42
N VAL A 99 10.67 0.10 7.01
CA VAL A 99 9.44 0.90 7.18
C VAL A 99 9.17 1.22 8.66
N GLN A 100 9.40 0.26 9.56
CA GLN A 100 9.26 0.50 11.00
C GLN A 100 10.31 1.49 11.53
N SER A 101 11.55 1.47 11.04
CA SER A 101 12.60 2.40 11.46
C SER A 101 12.34 3.84 11.00
N LEU A 102 11.64 4.05 9.90
CA LEU A 102 11.27 5.38 9.41
C LEU A 102 10.36 6.13 10.39
N ARG A 103 9.58 5.43 11.20
CA ARG A 103 8.66 6.05 12.17
C ARG A 103 9.35 6.87 13.26
N ASP A 104 10.64 6.71 13.45
CA ASP A 104 11.42 7.51 14.38
C ASP A 104 11.76 8.91 13.81
N VAL A 105 11.61 9.09 12.51
CA VAL A 105 12.03 10.31 11.80
C VAL A 105 10.94 10.95 10.96
N THR A 106 9.86 10.22 10.62
CA THR A 106 8.76 10.71 9.78
C THR A 106 7.47 9.97 10.06
N GLU A 107 6.33 10.51 9.61
CA GLU A 107 5.07 9.79 9.59
C GLU A 107 5.07 8.76 8.46
N VAL A 108 4.54 7.57 8.72
CA VAL A 108 4.52 6.46 7.76
C VAL A 108 3.10 5.95 7.58
N ALA A 109 2.64 5.92 6.35
CA ALA A 109 1.32 5.45 5.97
C ALA A 109 1.38 4.40 4.86
N LEU A 110 0.27 3.70 4.66
CA LEU A 110 0.13 2.66 3.64
C LEU A 110 -1.14 2.88 2.83
N LEU A 111 -1.04 2.71 1.50
CA LEU A 111 -2.17 2.68 0.57
C LEU A 111 -2.02 1.49 -0.39
N SER A 112 -2.83 0.46 -0.22
CA SER A 112 -2.75 -0.76 -1.03
C SER A 112 -4.06 -1.08 -1.74
N ASN A 113 -3.94 -1.57 -2.99
CA ASN A 113 -5.05 -2.21 -3.68
C ASN A 113 -5.18 -3.65 -3.20
N ILE A 114 -6.20 -3.92 -2.39
CA ILE A 114 -6.44 -5.21 -1.74
C ILE A 114 -7.93 -5.34 -1.39
N PRO A 115 -8.58 -6.49 -1.65
CA PRO A 115 -9.97 -6.73 -1.24
C PRO A 115 -10.15 -6.70 0.27
N SER A 116 -11.38 -6.45 0.72
CA SER A 116 -11.68 -6.28 2.15
C SER A 116 -11.32 -7.48 3.02
N ASP A 117 -11.63 -8.69 2.57
CA ASP A 117 -11.36 -9.94 3.31
C ASP A 117 -9.87 -10.31 3.32
N HIS A 118 -9.14 -10.03 2.22
CA HIS A 118 -7.68 -10.13 2.19
C HIS A 118 -7.05 -9.12 3.17
N ALA A 119 -7.56 -7.88 3.22
CA ALA A 119 -7.10 -6.87 4.15
C ALA A 119 -7.28 -7.31 5.61
N ASP A 120 -8.43 -7.91 5.94
CA ASP A 120 -8.69 -8.44 7.29
C ASP A 120 -7.70 -9.55 7.65
N ALA A 121 -7.49 -10.52 6.76
CA ALA A 121 -6.52 -11.59 6.95
C ALA A 121 -5.09 -11.04 7.11
N PHE A 122 -4.71 -10.07 6.28
CA PHE A 122 -3.38 -9.45 6.32
C PHE A 122 -3.13 -8.67 7.61
N LEU A 123 -4.14 -7.93 8.12
CA LEU A 123 -4.05 -7.22 9.41
C LEU A 123 -3.89 -8.16 10.61
N VAL A 124 -4.46 -9.37 10.53
CA VAL A 124 -4.27 -10.41 11.57
C VAL A 124 -2.86 -10.98 11.49
N ALA A 125 -2.39 -11.29 10.29
CA ALA A 125 -1.08 -11.91 10.06
C ALA A 125 0.10 -10.93 10.25
N GLN A 126 -0.13 -9.63 10.08
CA GLN A 126 0.91 -8.59 10.07
C GLN A 126 0.66 -7.49 11.12
N PRO A 127 0.89 -7.75 12.41
CA PRO A 127 0.57 -6.81 13.50
C PRO A 127 1.34 -5.47 13.42
N TRP A 128 2.48 -5.42 12.71
CA TRP A 128 3.28 -4.21 12.52
C TRP A 128 2.50 -3.10 11.80
N LEU A 129 1.52 -3.44 10.96
CA LEU A 129 0.65 -2.47 10.27
C LEU A 129 -0.09 -1.55 11.25
N ARG A 130 -0.47 -2.07 12.42
CA ARG A 130 -1.17 -1.28 13.47
C ARG A 130 -0.29 -0.19 14.09
N ARG A 131 1.00 -0.22 13.80
CA ARG A 131 1.96 0.77 14.29
C ARG A 131 2.16 1.92 13.31
N LEU A 132 1.66 1.81 12.07
CA LEU A 132 1.69 2.88 11.08
C LEU A 132 0.71 4.00 11.46
N ASP A 133 1.01 5.22 11.03
CA ASP A 133 0.19 6.40 11.33
C ASP A 133 -1.15 6.36 10.57
N HIS A 134 -1.18 5.73 9.40
CA HIS A 134 -2.41 5.44 8.66
C HIS A 134 -2.26 4.21 7.77
N VAL A 135 -3.34 3.42 7.64
CA VAL A 135 -3.42 2.27 6.75
C VAL A 135 -4.72 2.35 5.95
N ALA A 136 -4.59 2.50 4.63
CA ALA A 136 -5.70 2.54 3.69
C ALA A 136 -5.65 1.30 2.78
N PHE A 137 -6.69 0.50 2.85
CA PHE A 137 -6.92 -0.64 1.96
C PHE A 137 -8.07 -0.33 1.01
N SER A 138 -7.85 -0.44 -0.29
CA SER A 138 -8.82 -0.05 -1.32
C SER A 138 -10.20 -0.69 -1.13
N GLY A 139 -10.25 -1.96 -0.73
CA GLY A 139 -11.48 -2.68 -0.43
C GLY A 139 -12.26 -2.11 0.77
N LYS A 140 -11.57 -1.46 1.71
CA LYS A 140 -12.18 -0.84 2.90
C LYS A 140 -12.60 0.61 2.64
N ILE A 141 -11.86 1.34 1.82
CA ILE A 141 -12.12 2.76 1.54
C ILE A 141 -12.98 2.99 0.28
N GLY A 142 -13.27 1.94 -0.48
CA GLY A 142 -14.10 2.03 -1.70
C GLY A 142 -13.41 2.65 -2.91
N ALA A 143 -12.08 2.85 -2.85
CA ALA A 143 -11.32 3.52 -3.90
C ALA A 143 -9.94 2.85 -4.09
N ALA A 144 -9.61 2.46 -5.31
CA ALA A 144 -8.34 1.81 -5.66
C ALA A 144 -7.46 2.73 -6.50
N LYS A 145 -6.12 2.64 -6.32
CA LYS A 145 -5.15 3.25 -7.23
C LYS A 145 -5.36 2.69 -8.64
N PRO A 146 -5.17 3.48 -9.69
CA PRO A 146 -4.69 4.87 -9.75
C PRO A 146 -5.78 5.97 -9.59
N SER A 147 -6.98 5.65 -9.08
CA SER A 147 -8.02 6.67 -8.89
C SER A 147 -7.55 7.79 -7.95
N PRO A 148 -7.74 9.08 -8.29
CA PRO A 148 -7.43 10.19 -7.40
C PRO A 148 -8.11 10.10 -6.02
N ALA A 149 -9.29 9.46 -5.94
CA ALA A 149 -10.02 9.29 -4.69
C ALA A 149 -9.25 8.46 -3.65
N ALA A 150 -8.42 7.49 -4.08
CA ALA A 150 -7.59 6.69 -3.18
C ALA A 150 -6.52 7.57 -2.49
N PHE A 151 -5.84 8.44 -3.23
CA PHE A 151 -4.84 9.37 -2.69
C PHE A 151 -5.49 10.45 -1.82
N GLN A 152 -6.63 11.00 -2.27
CA GLN A 152 -7.37 12.00 -1.51
C GLN A 152 -7.87 11.47 -0.16
N HIS A 153 -8.20 10.17 -0.06
CA HIS A 153 -8.50 9.53 1.20
C HIS A 153 -7.35 9.68 2.20
N CYS A 154 -6.12 9.39 1.79
CA CYS A 154 -4.93 9.50 2.65
C CYS A 154 -4.66 10.95 3.06
N VAL A 155 -4.79 11.90 2.12
CA VAL A 155 -4.66 13.34 2.38
C VAL A 155 -5.65 13.79 3.46
N THR A 156 -6.91 13.38 3.33
CA THR A 156 -7.98 13.75 4.26
C THR A 156 -7.78 13.08 5.63
N ALA A 157 -7.49 11.78 5.66
CA ALA A 157 -7.31 11.00 6.89
C ALA A 157 -6.13 11.52 7.72
N MET A 158 -5.03 11.86 7.08
CA MET A 158 -3.83 12.37 7.74
C MET A 158 -3.85 13.90 7.94
N ARG A 159 -4.85 14.61 7.43
CA ARG A 159 -4.99 16.07 7.55
C ARG A 159 -3.71 16.80 7.11
N ALA A 160 -3.15 16.39 5.98
CA ALA A 160 -1.90 16.91 5.44
C ALA A 160 -2.11 17.46 4.03
N ALA A 161 -1.21 18.31 3.54
CA ALA A 161 -1.24 18.73 2.15
C ALA A 161 -0.68 17.63 1.23
N PRO A 162 -1.14 17.51 -0.03
CA PRO A 162 -0.57 16.53 -0.95
C PRO A 162 0.97 16.62 -1.07
N ALA A 163 1.53 17.83 -1.05
CA ALA A 163 2.97 18.07 -1.14
C ALA A 163 3.77 17.51 0.07
N ASP A 164 3.11 17.22 1.19
CA ASP A 164 3.74 16.62 2.38
C ASP A 164 3.99 15.11 2.21
N PHE A 165 3.46 14.48 1.16
CA PHE A 165 3.59 13.06 0.89
C PHE A 165 4.69 12.75 -0.12
N LEU A 166 5.48 11.73 0.18
CA LEU A 166 6.26 10.95 -0.79
C LEU A 166 5.57 9.60 -0.96
N PHE A 167 4.92 9.39 -2.10
CA PHE A 167 4.29 8.11 -2.44
C PHE A 167 5.29 7.17 -3.11
N VAL A 168 5.39 5.93 -2.63
CA VAL A 168 6.30 4.89 -3.09
C VAL A 168 5.49 3.69 -3.57
N ASP A 169 5.64 3.31 -4.84
CA ASP A 169 4.88 2.22 -5.48
C ASP A 169 5.75 1.62 -6.60
N ASP A 170 5.67 0.31 -6.86
CA ASP A 170 6.42 -0.36 -7.93
C ASP A 170 5.82 -0.11 -9.33
N ARG A 171 4.59 0.43 -9.41
CA ARG A 171 3.88 0.71 -10.66
C ARG A 171 3.93 2.19 -11.01
N GLU A 172 4.60 2.51 -12.12
CA GLU A 172 4.72 3.90 -12.58
C GLU A 172 3.37 4.59 -12.78
N GLU A 173 2.32 3.86 -13.20
CA GLU A 173 0.98 4.43 -13.37
C GLU A 173 0.41 4.99 -12.08
N ASN A 174 0.62 4.30 -10.93
CA ASN A 174 0.19 4.74 -9.62
C ASN A 174 0.98 5.96 -9.15
N VAL A 175 2.30 5.94 -9.35
CA VAL A 175 3.19 7.08 -9.02
C VAL A 175 2.81 8.31 -9.84
N ARG A 176 2.52 8.15 -11.14
CA ARG A 176 2.07 9.24 -12.00
C ARG A 176 0.73 9.81 -11.52
N ALA A 177 -0.21 8.95 -11.13
CA ALA A 177 -1.49 9.38 -10.60
C ALA A 177 -1.34 10.13 -9.26
N ALA A 178 -0.48 9.67 -8.36
CA ALA A 178 -0.17 10.38 -7.13
C ALA A 178 0.42 11.78 -7.40
N ARG A 179 1.38 11.88 -8.32
CA ARG A 179 1.95 13.18 -8.74
C ARG A 179 0.89 14.12 -9.32
N ALA A 180 -0.08 13.59 -10.07
CA ALA A 180 -1.18 14.38 -10.59
C ALA A 180 -2.11 14.93 -9.49
N THR A 181 -2.12 14.35 -8.28
CA THR A 181 -2.83 14.89 -7.11
C THR A 181 -1.99 15.88 -6.30
N GLY A 182 -0.75 16.15 -6.70
CA GLY A 182 0.17 17.08 -6.03
C GLY A 182 1.12 16.42 -5.02
N MET A 183 1.13 15.09 -4.91
CA MET A 183 2.10 14.36 -4.09
C MET A 183 3.46 14.31 -4.79
N ASN A 184 4.55 14.13 -4.01
CA ASN A 184 5.79 13.61 -4.54
C ASN A 184 5.64 12.12 -4.79
N GLY A 185 6.45 11.55 -5.68
CA GLY A 185 6.32 10.13 -5.99
C GLY A 185 7.64 9.51 -6.42
N HIS A 186 7.85 8.27 -6.05
CA HIS A 186 9.01 7.47 -6.40
C HIS A 186 8.58 6.08 -6.87
N VAL A 187 9.12 5.65 -8.02
CA VAL A 187 8.91 4.28 -8.51
C VAL A 187 9.92 3.38 -7.80
N PHE A 188 9.42 2.47 -6.99
CA PHE A 188 10.26 1.53 -6.25
C PHE A 188 10.93 0.54 -7.19
N THR A 189 12.23 0.39 -7.06
CA THR A 189 13.05 -0.60 -7.78
C THR A 189 13.76 -1.54 -6.83
N ASP A 190 14.38 -0.97 -5.78
CA ASP A 190 15.09 -1.71 -4.76
C ASP A 190 15.18 -0.91 -3.44
N PRO A 191 15.47 -1.58 -2.31
CA PRO A 191 15.51 -0.93 -1.00
C PRO A 191 16.63 0.11 -0.83
N ASP A 192 17.76 -0.04 -1.52
CA ASP A 192 18.92 0.84 -1.34
C ASP A 192 18.71 2.17 -2.08
N ASP A 193 18.12 2.12 -3.28
CA ASP A 193 17.67 3.31 -4.01
C ASP A 193 16.58 4.05 -3.22
N LEU A 194 15.59 3.33 -2.70
CA LEU A 194 14.52 3.90 -1.88
C LEU A 194 15.08 4.65 -0.65
N ALA A 195 16.04 4.04 0.08
CA ALA A 195 16.65 4.68 1.24
C ALA A 195 17.34 6.00 0.87
N THR A 196 18.01 6.04 -0.28
CA THR A 196 18.66 7.24 -0.80
C THR A 196 17.63 8.34 -1.09
N VAL A 197 16.53 7.99 -1.76
CA VAL A 197 15.46 8.94 -2.11
C VAL A 197 14.76 9.48 -0.86
N ILE A 198 14.41 8.61 0.09
CA ILE A 198 13.77 9.04 1.34
C ILE A 198 14.70 9.97 2.14
N ASN A 199 15.98 9.62 2.29
CA ASN A 199 16.95 10.46 3.00
C ASN A 199 17.14 11.83 2.35
N ALA A 200 17.06 11.91 1.02
CA ALA A 200 17.14 13.18 0.29
C ALA A 200 15.86 14.02 0.45
N TRP A 201 14.71 13.36 0.60
CA TRP A 201 13.41 14.02 0.69
C TRP A 201 13.07 14.48 2.11
N LEU A 202 13.51 13.77 3.14
CA LEU A 202 13.29 14.16 4.53
C LEU A 202 13.96 15.51 4.84
N PRO A 203 13.32 16.37 5.67
CA PRO A 203 13.93 17.62 6.10
C PRO A 203 15.26 17.32 6.81
N LYS A 204 16.31 18.03 6.42
CA LYS A 204 17.58 17.91 7.12
C LYS A 204 17.41 18.41 8.55
N PRO A 205 17.99 17.73 9.56
CA PRO A 205 17.99 18.23 10.92
C PRO A 205 18.48 19.69 10.92
N SER A 206 17.65 20.63 11.39
CA SER A 206 18.07 22.02 11.52
C SER A 206 19.31 22.03 12.42
N ALA A 207 20.38 22.72 11.97
CA ALA A 207 21.58 22.89 12.77
C ALA A 207 21.20 23.39 14.16
N PRO A 208 21.85 22.92 15.25
CA PRO A 208 21.53 23.35 16.59
C PRO A 208 21.58 24.87 16.64
N ARG A 209 20.48 25.50 17.07
CA ARG A 209 20.43 26.95 17.26
C ARG A 209 21.58 27.33 18.16
N THR A 210 22.54 28.09 17.65
CA THR A 210 23.61 28.68 18.42
C THR A 210 22.97 29.44 19.61
N PRO A 211 23.32 29.16 20.87
CA PRO A 211 22.77 29.90 21.97
C PRO A 211 23.07 31.39 21.76
N LEU A 212 22.04 32.22 21.83
CA LEU A 212 22.21 33.66 21.84
C LEU A 212 23.21 34.01 22.96
N THR A 213 24.41 34.46 22.58
CA THR A 213 25.42 34.96 23.51
C THR A 213 24.79 36.01 24.40
N SER A 214 24.92 35.78 25.69
CA SER A 214 24.46 36.64 26.77
C SER A 214 24.74 38.12 26.48
N ARG A 215 23.66 38.93 26.60
CA ARG A 215 23.76 40.38 26.64
C ARG A 215 24.70 40.75 27.77
N THR A 216 25.75 41.49 27.45
CA THR A 216 26.64 42.17 28.40
C THR A 216 25.80 43.07 29.30
N PRO A 217 25.94 43.04 30.65
CA PRO A 217 25.23 43.97 31.51
C PRO A 217 25.78 45.38 31.26
N LEU A 218 24.88 46.33 31.08
CA LEU A 218 25.18 47.75 31.12
C LEU A 218 25.62 48.11 32.53
N THR A 219 26.84 48.63 32.70
CA THR A 219 27.36 49.25 33.91
C THR A 219 26.62 50.58 34.14
N PRO A 220 26.08 50.83 35.37
CA PRO A 220 25.55 52.15 35.71
C PRO A 220 26.70 53.14 35.93
N GLY A 221 26.63 54.29 35.30
CA GLY A 221 27.39 55.48 35.59
C GLY A 221 26.57 56.50 36.37
#